data_32c1d9858b21cdd8d8744b2d874e66fe
#
_entry.id   32c1d9858b21cdd8d8744b2d874e66fe
#
_cell.length_a   1.000
_cell.length_b   1.000
_cell.length_c   1.000
_cell.angle_alpha   90.00
_cell.angle_beta   90.00
_cell.angle_gamma   90.00
#
_symmetry.space_group_name_H-M   'P 1'
#
loop_
_entity.id
_entity.type
_entity.pdbx_description
1 polymer ?
#
loop_
_entity_poly.entity_id
_entity_poly.type
_entity_poly.pdbx_seq_one_letter_code
_entity_poly.pdbx_strand_id
1 'polypeptide(L)'
;MVIRGRAPLRVSFGGGGTDVEPFCVEQGGAIIGSTINKYAYCSIVPREDDQIIVHSLDFDMTVKYNAKENFVYDGRLDLVTAALKARAARFTCSVTLRRVPVLEPLLRLWFLC
;
A
#
# COMPACT_ATOMS: atom_id res chain seq x y z
N MET A 1 13.79 14.47 -11.56
CA MET A 1 12.44 14.18 -12.10
C MET A 1 11.58 13.62 -10.96
N VAL A 2 10.35 14.09 -10.79
CA VAL A 2 9.41 13.56 -9.77
C VAL A 2 8.32 12.76 -10.48
N ILE A 3 8.14 11.50 -10.09
CA ILE A 3 7.09 10.63 -10.61
C ILE A 3 5.94 10.65 -9.61
N ARG A 4 4.74 10.98 -10.06
CA ARG A 4 3.54 10.99 -9.22
C ARG A 4 2.53 9.97 -9.72
N GLY A 5 2.05 9.12 -8.81
CA GLY A 5 0.99 8.17 -9.05
C GLY A 5 -0.22 8.47 -8.16
N ARG A 6 -1.40 8.17 -8.67
CA ARG A 6 -2.63 8.14 -7.88
C ARG A 6 -3.44 6.90 -8.22
N ALA A 7 -4.07 6.31 -7.22
CA ALA A 7 -4.96 5.18 -7.39
C ALA A 7 -6.29 5.46 -6.68
N PRO A 8 -7.44 5.22 -7.31
CA PRO A 8 -8.73 5.40 -6.64
C PRO A 8 -8.88 4.35 -5.54
N LEU A 9 -9.49 4.77 -4.44
CA LEU A 9 -9.94 3.84 -3.41
C LEU A 9 -11.20 3.13 -3.86
N ARG A 10 -11.47 1.96 -3.29
CA ARG A 10 -12.69 1.19 -3.56
C ARG A 10 -13.44 0.91 -2.27
N VAL A 11 -14.75 0.78 -2.40
CA VAL A 11 -15.64 0.27 -1.35
C VAL A 11 -16.14 -1.08 -1.81
N SER A 12 -16.05 -2.08 -0.95
CA SER A 12 -16.69 -3.39 -1.16
C SER A 12 -18.06 -3.37 -0.49
N PHE A 13 -19.09 -3.69 -1.25
CA PHE A 13 -20.45 -3.75 -0.74
C PHE A 13 -20.80 -5.14 -0.20
N GLY A 14 -20.10 -6.16 -0.69
CA GLY A 14 -20.31 -7.54 -0.24
C GLY A 14 -19.34 -8.52 -0.91
N GLY A 15 -19.28 -9.72 -0.36
CA GLY A 15 -18.52 -10.83 -0.93
C GLY A 15 -17.04 -10.88 -0.55
N GLY A 16 -16.52 -9.94 0.24
CA GLY A 16 -15.08 -9.92 0.59
C GLY A 16 -14.60 -11.19 1.29
N GLY A 17 -15.44 -11.81 2.11
CA GLY A 17 -15.11 -13.08 2.76
C GLY A 17 -15.04 -14.29 1.80
N THR A 18 -15.64 -14.19 0.62
CA THR A 18 -15.58 -15.27 -0.39
C THR A 18 -14.34 -15.19 -1.28
N ASP A 19 -13.54 -14.13 -1.16
CA ASP A 19 -12.29 -13.92 -1.91
C ASP A 19 -11.05 -14.39 -1.15
N VAL A 20 -11.23 -15.18 -0.13
CA VAL A 20 -10.15 -15.69 0.73
C VAL A 20 -10.03 -17.19 0.60
N GLU A 21 -8.80 -17.69 0.50
CA GLU A 21 -8.51 -19.13 0.51
C GLU A 21 -8.88 -19.76 1.88
N PRO A 22 -9.39 -20.97 1.91
CA PRO A 22 -9.59 -21.91 0.79
C PRO A 22 -10.90 -21.71 -0.01
N PHE A 23 -11.81 -20.86 0.47
CA PHE A 23 -13.16 -20.73 -0.07
C PHE A 23 -13.19 -20.38 -1.56
N CYS A 24 -12.41 -19.36 -1.97
CA CYS A 24 -12.41 -18.92 -3.37
C CYS A 24 -11.88 -19.98 -4.34
N VAL A 25 -11.01 -20.87 -3.87
CA VAL A 25 -10.43 -21.95 -4.68
C VAL A 25 -11.41 -23.13 -4.81
N GLU A 26 -12.15 -23.47 -3.75
CA GLU A 26 -13.03 -24.63 -3.70
C GLU A 26 -14.45 -24.34 -4.20
N GLN A 27 -14.98 -23.18 -3.86
CA GLN A 27 -16.39 -22.83 -4.08
C GLN A 27 -16.57 -21.71 -5.12
N GLY A 28 -15.48 -21.07 -5.50
CA GLY A 28 -15.53 -19.81 -6.25
C GLY A 28 -15.93 -18.63 -5.35
N GLY A 29 -15.43 -17.44 -5.68
CA GLY A 29 -15.73 -16.21 -4.96
C GLY A 29 -16.48 -15.20 -5.83
N ALA A 30 -17.28 -14.35 -5.21
CA ALA A 30 -17.94 -13.23 -5.87
C ALA A 30 -17.86 -11.97 -5.00
N ILE A 31 -17.39 -10.88 -5.59
CA ILE A 31 -17.27 -9.58 -4.92
C ILE A 31 -18.06 -8.53 -5.68
N ILE A 32 -18.77 -7.68 -4.94
CA ILE A 32 -19.40 -6.49 -5.48
C ILE A 32 -18.71 -5.28 -4.85
N GLY A 33 -18.09 -4.46 -5.68
CA GLY A 33 -17.42 -3.26 -5.22
C GLY A 33 -17.44 -2.15 -6.27
N SER A 34 -17.16 -0.95 -5.85
CA SER A 34 -17.04 0.23 -6.73
C SER A 34 -15.86 1.09 -6.30
N THR A 35 -15.26 1.76 -7.25
CA THR A 35 -14.31 2.83 -6.97
C THR A 35 -15.04 4.07 -6.49
N ILE A 36 -14.38 4.84 -5.64
CA ILE A 36 -14.90 6.10 -5.12
C ILE A 36 -14.00 7.26 -5.53
N ASN A 37 -14.51 8.46 -5.47
CA ASN A 37 -13.76 9.70 -5.77
C ASN A 37 -12.84 10.10 -4.60
N LYS A 38 -12.07 9.16 -4.10
CA LYS A 38 -10.99 9.34 -3.15
C LYS A 38 -9.78 8.56 -3.63
N TYR A 39 -8.60 9.08 -3.40
CA TYR A 39 -7.38 8.56 -4.01
C TYR A 39 -6.28 8.37 -2.97
N ALA A 40 -5.53 7.30 -3.12
CA ALA A 40 -4.20 7.19 -2.55
C ALA A 40 -3.19 7.82 -3.51
N TYR A 41 -2.23 8.54 -2.96
CA TYR A 41 -1.19 9.23 -3.73
C TYR A 41 0.18 8.66 -3.36
N CYS A 42 1.02 8.54 -4.38
CA CYS A 42 2.41 8.17 -4.22
C CYS A 42 3.28 9.14 -5.03
N SER A 43 4.35 9.63 -4.45
CA SER A 43 5.36 10.41 -5.15
C SER A 43 6.70 9.72 -5.01
N ILE A 44 7.39 9.52 -6.12
CA ILE A 44 8.69 8.88 -6.18
C ILE A 44 9.70 9.87 -6.73
N VAL A 45 10.76 10.10 -5.99
CA VAL A 45 11.90 10.90 -6.40
C VAL A 45 13.12 9.98 -6.51
N PRO A 46 13.67 9.76 -7.71
CA PRO A 46 14.91 9.02 -7.87
C PRO A 46 16.06 9.69 -7.10
N ARG A 47 16.92 8.89 -6.52
CA ARG A 47 18.12 9.33 -5.79
C ARG A 47 19.36 8.71 -6.44
N GLU A 48 20.50 9.34 -6.21
CA GLU A 48 21.81 8.87 -6.70
C GLU A 48 22.62 8.15 -5.60
N ASP A 49 22.12 8.19 -4.35
CA ASP A 49 22.70 7.47 -3.22
C ASP A 49 22.10 6.06 -3.11
N ASP A 50 22.78 5.17 -2.39
CA ASP A 50 22.33 3.79 -2.18
C ASP A 50 21.20 3.68 -1.12
N GLN A 51 20.40 4.74 -0.94
CA GLN A 51 19.34 4.78 0.07
C GLN A 51 17.94 4.77 -0.55
N ILE A 52 17.05 4.03 0.11
CA ILE A 52 15.61 4.07 -0.13
C ILE A 52 14.96 4.71 1.10
N ILE A 53 14.28 5.84 0.90
CA ILE A 53 13.60 6.54 1.99
C ILE A 53 12.10 6.50 1.72
N VAL A 54 11.33 6.00 2.68
CA VAL A 54 9.87 5.94 2.61
C VAL A 54 9.29 6.88 3.65
N HIS A 55 8.54 7.87 3.18
CA HIS A 55 7.76 8.76 4.03
C HIS A 55 6.29 8.39 3.95
N SER A 56 5.72 7.94 5.05
CA SER A 56 4.28 7.76 5.17
C SER A 56 3.68 8.94 5.92
N LEU A 57 2.92 9.76 5.21
CA LEU A 57 2.24 10.91 5.81
C LEU A 57 1.04 10.49 6.68
N ASP A 58 0.48 9.31 6.41
CA ASP A 58 -0.66 8.79 7.17
C ASP A 58 -0.28 8.27 8.55
N PHE A 59 0.93 7.75 8.67
CA PHE A 59 1.46 7.22 9.93
C PHE A 59 2.48 8.15 10.58
N ASP A 60 2.72 9.33 9.97
CA ASP A 60 3.77 10.27 10.37
C ASP A 60 5.12 9.57 10.62
N MET A 61 5.49 8.72 9.67
CA MET A 61 6.60 7.81 9.82
C MET A 61 7.56 7.90 8.63
N THR A 62 8.85 7.90 8.93
CA THR A 62 9.90 7.82 7.94
C THR A 62 10.76 6.59 8.20
N VAL A 63 10.88 5.74 7.20
CA VAL A 63 11.75 4.55 7.25
C VAL A 63 12.82 4.67 6.18
N LYS A 64 14.06 4.33 6.54
CA LYS A 64 15.21 4.33 5.66
C LYS A 64 15.74 2.92 5.50
N TYR A 65 15.97 2.52 4.26
CA TYR A 65 16.57 1.24 3.91
C TYR A 65 17.83 1.49 3.09
N ASN A 66 18.80 0.62 3.23
CA ASN A 66 19.95 0.56 2.34
C ASN A 66 19.59 -0.38 1.17
N ALA A 67 19.74 0.08 -0.06
CA ALA A 67 19.38 -0.71 -1.25
C ALA A 67 20.21 -1.99 -1.40
N LYS A 68 21.39 -2.05 -0.77
CA LYS A 68 22.32 -3.20 -0.79
C LYS A 68 22.06 -4.22 0.32
N GLU A 69 21.25 -3.86 1.32
CA GLU A 69 20.97 -4.73 2.46
C GLU A 69 19.66 -5.48 2.27
N ASN A 70 19.51 -6.59 2.99
CA ASN A 70 18.24 -7.31 3.01
C ASN A 70 17.17 -6.50 3.75
N PHE A 71 16.03 -6.31 3.10
CA PHE A 71 14.88 -5.68 3.73
C PHE A 71 14.33 -6.55 4.86
N VAL A 72 14.24 -5.98 6.04
CA VAL A 72 13.64 -6.63 7.21
C VAL A 72 12.18 -6.19 7.32
N TYR A 73 11.30 -7.14 7.50
CA TYR A 73 9.88 -6.89 7.77
C TYR A 73 9.72 -6.71 9.27
N ASP A 74 9.36 -5.51 9.70
CA ASP A 74 9.23 -5.13 11.12
C ASP A 74 7.78 -4.80 11.52
N GLY A 75 6.82 -5.08 10.65
CA GLY A 75 5.40 -4.82 10.86
C GLY A 75 4.96 -3.38 10.60
N ARG A 76 5.88 -2.47 10.25
CA ARG A 76 5.54 -1.04 10.12
C ARG A 76 5.03 -0.68 8.74
N LEU A 77 5.78 -0.96 7.70
CA LEU A 77 5.44 -0.64 6.30
C LEU A 77 5.69 -1.84 5.38
N ASP A 78 5.37 -3.05 5.83
CA ASP A 78 5.73 -4.30 5.17
C ASP A 78 5.20 -4.41 3.75
N LEU A 79 3.98 -3.92 3.47
CA LEU A 79 3.43 -3.91 2.11
C LEU A 79 4.24 -3.02 1.17
N VAL A 80 4.69 -1.87 1.65
CA VAL A 80 5.53 -0.96 0.87
C VAL A 80 6.91 -1.56 0.68
N THR A 81 7.45 -2.15 1.74
CA THR A 81 8.74 -2.84 1.72
C THR A 81 8.72 -4.02 0.74
N ALA A 82 7.66 -4.81 0.72
CA ALA A 82 7.48 -5.90 -0.24
C ALA A 82 7.40 -5.39 -1.69
N ALA A 83 6.65 -4.32 -1.93
CA ALA A 83 6.54 -3.70 -3.25
C ALA A 83 7.89 -3.12 -3.73
N LEU A 84 8.65 -2.51 -2.83
CA LEU A 84 9.98 -2.01 -3.11
C LEU A 84 10.96 -3.15 -3.38
N LYS A 85 10.94 -4.21 -2.58
CA LYS A 85 11.79 -5.40 -2.77
C LYS A 85 11.58 -6.05 -4.13
N ALA A 86 10.33 -6.16 -4.57
CA ALA A 86 10.01 -6.70 -5.89
C ALA A 86 10.56 -5.86 -7.04
N ARG A 87 10.81 -4.56 -6.82
CA ARG A 87 11.28 -3.59 -7.82
C ARG A 87 12.68 -3.04 -7.56
N ALA A 88 13.19 -3.12 -6.32
CA ALA A 88 14.40 -2.45 -5.86
C ALA A 88 15.72 -2.98 -6.46
N ALA A 89 15.67 -4.02 -7.27
CA ALA A 89 16.87 -4.48 -7.97
C ALA A 89 17.52 -3.41 -8.87
N ARG A 90 16.94 -2.20 -9.03
CA ARG A 90 17.44 -1.19 -9.98
C ARG A 90 17.31 0.29 -9.60
N PHE A 91 16.63 0.71 -8.52
CA PHE A 91 16.42 2.14 -8.27
C PHE A 91 16.42 2.49 -6.78
N THR A 92 17.30 3.38 -6.38
CA THR A 92 17.21 4.10 -5.13
C THR A 92 16.23 5.25 -5.27
N CYS A 93 15.31 5.39 -4.33
CA CYS A 93 14.27 6.41 -4.43
C CYS A 93 13.78 6.89 -3.06
N SER A 94 13.21 8.07 -3.05
CA SER A 94 12.39 8.57 -1.95
C SER A 94 10.92 8.41 -2.34
N VAL A 95 10.15 7.70 -1.53
CA VAL A 95 8.72 7.44 -1.76
C VAL A 95 7.92 8.15 -0.68
N THR A 96 6.98 9.00 -1.10
CA THR A 96 6.03 9.64 -0.19
C THR A 96 4.64 9.09 -0.44
N LEU A 97 4.02 8.54 0.58
CA LEU A 97 2.68 7.97 0.55
C LEU A 97 1.71 8.85 1.32
N ARG A 98 0.55 9.10 0.75
CA ARG A 98 -0.55 9.81 1.39
C ARG A 98 -1.89 9.17 1.01
N ARG A 99 -2.69 8.82 2.02
CA ARG A 99 -4.10 8.52 1.85
C ARG A 99 -4.94 9.77 2.18
N VAL A 100 -6.16 9.81 1.72
CA VAL A 100 -7.10 10.81 2.19
C VAL A 100 -7.80 10.27 3.44
N PRO A 101 -7.73 10.93 4.59
CA PRO A 101 -8.18 10.41 5.89
C PRO A 101 -9.69 10.48 6.07
N VAL A 102 -10.47 9.84 5.21
CA VAL A 102 -11.96 9.94 5.26
C VAL A 102 -12.64 8.62 5.60
N LEU A 103 -11.91 7.50 5.69
CA LEU A 103 -12.54 6.18 5.79
C LEU A 103 -12.24 5.39 7.07
N GLU A 104 -11.47 5.93 8.01
CA GLU A 104 -11.21 5.23 9.27
C GLU A 104 -12.47 4.89 10.10
N PRO A 105 -13.48 5.78 10.21
CA PRO A 105 -14.67 5.41 10.97
C PRO A 105 -15.53 4.35 10.28
N LEU A 106 -15.51 4.27 8.94
CA LEU A 106 -16.31 3.28 8.20
C LEU A 106 -15.65 1.90 8.17
N LEU A 107 -14.33 1.83 8.18
CA LEU A 107 -13.59 0.56 8.29
C LEU A 107 -13.76 -0.10 9.67
N ARG A 108 -13.92 0.68 10.74
CA ARG A 108 -14.19 0.13 12.08
C ARG A 108 -15.57 -0.51 12.19
N LEU A 109 -16.56 -0.05 11.42
CA LEU A 109 -17.89 -0.68 11.40
C LEU A 109 -17.90 -2.05 10.68
N TRP A 110 -16.93 -2.30 9.82
CA TRP A 110 -16.85 -3.54 9.02
C TRP A 110 -16.12 -4.69 9.72
N PHE A 111 -15.35 -4.38 10.77
CA PHE A 111 -14.69 -5.40 11.61
C PHE A 111 -15.55 -5.87 12.79
N LEU A 112 -16.77 -5.35 12.93
CA LEU A 112 -17.71 -5.70 14.02
C LEU A 112 -18.93 -6.49 13.54
N CYS A 113 -18.95 -6.92 12.28
CA CYS A 113 -19.96 -7.88 11.76
C CYS A 113 -19.33 -9.20 11.42
#